data_e40a6ea8af385e1132584c36d278cf1b
#
_entry.id   e40a6ea8af385e1132584c36d278cf1b
#
_cell.length_a   1.000
_cell.length_b   1.000
_cell.length_c   1.000
_cell.angle_alpha   90.00
_cell.angle_beta   90.00
_cell.angle_gamma   90.00
#
_symmetry.space_group_name_H-M   'P 1'
#
loop_
_entity.id
_entity.type
_entity.pdbx_description
1 polymer ?
#
loop_
_entity_poly.entity_id
_entity_poly.type
_entity_poly.pdbx_seq_one_letter_code
_entity_poly.pdbx_strand_id
1 'polypeptide(L)'
;IPHALYYWRSSPGSTASDISAKTYCIDAGIAALKAHYARCGVAVDDVSLIPGTPGYYKTDYTIDHPGRVSILIPTCDHIRDLVTCVESIYARTTYPDFEIILIENNSKAPETFRTYERMQKEHPDNLKVVTWEGKGFNYSALNNFGEKFATGEYLLLLNNDTEVITAAWLEEMVMYAQ
;
A
#
# COMPACT_ATOMS: atom_id res chain seq x y z
N ILE A 1 -14.14 21.12 -26.29
CA ILE A 1 -13.85 21.73 -27.59
C ILE A 1 -13.39 20.61 -28.51
N PRO A 2 -14.12 20.28 -29.60
CA PRO A 2 -13.86 19.09 -30.42
C PRO A 2 -12.75 19.28 -31.47
N HIS A 3 -12.06 20.39 -31.47
CA HIS A 3 -11.03 20.69 -32.45
C HIS A 3 -9.71 21.10 -31.79
N ALA A 4 -8.57 20.72 -32.40
CA ALA A 4 -7.26 21.20 -32.02
C ALA A 4 -7.14 22.68 -32.41
N LEU A 5 -7.16 23.58 -31.44
CA LEU A 5 -7.06 25.02 -31.64
C LEU A 5 -5.64 25.55 -31.48
N TYR A 6 -4.69 24.68 -31.07
CA TYR A 6 -3.33 25.02 -30.74
C TYR A 6 -2.38 23.88 -31.10
N TYR A 7 -1.24 24.21 -31.67
CA TYR A 7 -0.18 23.28 -31.98
C TYR A 7 1.13 23.71 -31.29
N TRP A 8 1.72 22.79 -30.55
CA TRP A 8 3.03 23.02 -29.92
C TRP A 8 4.14 22.80 -30.94
N ARG A 9 4.91 23.85 -31.24
CA ARG A 9 6.06 23.70 -32.14
C ARG A 9 7.21 23.01 -31.42
N SER A 10 7.60 21.84 -31.89
CA SER A 10 8.83 21.17 -31.46
C SER A 10 10.04 21.82 -32.15
N SER A 11 11.09 22.08 -31.40
CA SER A 11 12.37 22.60 -31.91
C SER A 11 13.52 21.88 -31.23
N PRO A 12 14.72 21.76 -31.87
CA PRO A 12 15.89 21.20 -31.24
C PRO A 12 16.23 21.93 -29.94
N GLY A 13 16.49 21.17 -28.84
CA GLY A 13 16.74 21.74 -27.51
C GLY A 13 15.50 22.20 -26.75
N SER A 14 14.29 21.88 -27.25
CA SER A 14 13.04 22.11 -26.51
C SER A 14 12.77 20.94 -25.55
N THR A 15 12.29 21.24 -24.35
CA THR A 15 11.81 20.21 -23.38
C THR A 15 10.63 19.41 -23.90
N ALA A 16 9.95 19.88 -24.95
CA ALA A 16 8.90 19.13 -25.63
C ALA A 16 9.43 17.95 -26.45
N SER A 17 10.70 18.00 -26.90
CA SER A 17 11.36 16.91 -27.63
C SER A 17 12.27 16.06 -26.73
N ASP A 18 12.90 16.67 -25.74
CA ASP A 18 13.77 15.98 -24.79
C ASP A 18 13.84 16.78 -23.49
N ILE A 19 13.36 16.23 -22.38
CA ILE A 19 13.37 16.87 -21.07
C ILE A 19 14.81 17.02 -20.53
N SER A 20 15.74 16.16 -20.96
CA SER A 20 17.15 16.24 -20.58
C SER A 20 17.84 17.45 -21.17
N ALA A 21 17.27 18.07 -22.22
CA ALA A 21 17.80 19.30 -22.83
C ALA A 21 17.85 20.50 -21.86
N LYS A 22 17.06 20.45 -20.76
CA LYS A 22 17.02 21.51 -19.74
C LYS A 22 16.89 20.90 -18.35
N THR A 23 17.95 20.37 -17.81
CA THR A 23 18.01 19.69 -16.49
C THR A 23 17.51 20.58 -15.35
N TYR A 24 17.69 21.91 -15.44
CA TYR A 24 17.18 22.86 -14.44
C TYR A 24 15.66 22.84 -14.25
N CYS A 25 14.89 22.32 -15.23
CA CYS A 25 13.44 22.23 -15.12
C CYS A 25 13.03 21.22 -14.05
N ILE A 26 13.81 20.15 -13.86
CA ILE A 26 13.57 19.13 -12.83
C ILE A 26 13.79 19.75 -11.45
N ASP A 27 14.92 20.41 -11.25
CA ASP A 27 15.26 21.05 -9.96
C ASP A 27 14.27 22.18 -9.63
N ALA A 28 13.85 22.95 -10.62
CA ALA A 28 12.84 23.99 -10.45
C ALA A 28 11.48 23.41 -10.06
N GLY A 29 11.09 22.24 -10.63
CA GLY A 29 9.87 21.53 -10.27
C GLY A 29 9.91 21.03 -8.83
N ILE A 30 11.00 20.40 -8.42
CA ILE A 30 11.21 19.93 -7.03
C ILE A 30 11.16 21.13 -6.06
N ALA A 31 11.88 22.22 -6.37
CA ALA A 31 11.89 23.42 -5.53
C ALA A 31 10.49 24.06 -5.41
N ALA A 32 9.73 24.09 -6.51
CA ALA A 32 8.37 24.62 -6.51
C ALA A 32 7.43 23.79 -5.64
N LEU A 33 7.50 22.45 -5.71
CA LEU A 33 6.71 21.54 -4.87
C LEU A 33 7.09 21.69 -3.40
N LYS A 34 8.39 21.65 -3.04
CA LYS A 34 8.86 21.86 -1.66
C LYS A 34 8.39 23.20 -1.10
N ALA A 35 8.50 24.29 -1.89
CA ALA A 35 8.01 25.58 -1.49
C ALA A 35 6.48 25.65 -1.34
N HIS A 36 5.74 24.90 -2.14
CA HIS A 36 4.29 24.77 -2.00
C HIS A 36 3.92 24.09 -0.68
N TYR A 37 4.50 22.92 -0.39
CA TYR A 37 4.25 22.20 0.85
C TYR A 37 4.59 23.04 2.08
N ALA A 38 5.72 23.73 2.07
CA ALA A 38 6.09 24.65 3.15
C ALA A 38 5.06 25.76 3.38
N ARG A 39 4.49 26.34 2.31
CA ARG A 39 3.42 27.35 2.43
C ARG A 39 2.10 26.78 2.95
N CYS A 40 1.82 25.52 2.64
CA CYS A 40 0.61 24.84 3.10
C CYS A 40 0.75 24.23 4.50
N GLY A 41 1.94 24.26 5.09
CA GLY A 41 2.23 23.63 6.37
C GLY A 41 2.22 22.09 6.31
N VAL A 42 2.45 21.52 5.11
CA VAL A 42 2.51 20.08 4.91
C VAL A 42 3.96 19.61 5.09
N ALA A 43 4.18 18.71 6.04
CA ALA A 43 5.49 18.12 6.28
C ALA A 43 5.82 17.08 5.21
N VAL A 44 7.02 17.18 4.62
CA VAL A 44 7.51 16.25 3.62
C VAL A 44 8.97 15.91 3.89
N ASP A 45 9.32 14.64 3.78
CA ASP A 45 10.70 14.16 3.95
C ASP A 45 11.50 14.37 2.67
N ASP A 46 10.89 14.09 1.51
CA ASP A 46 11.53 14.35 0.21
C ASP A 46 10.51 14.61 -0.91
N VAL A 47 11.04 15.22 -1.98
CA VAL A 47 10.39 15.33 -3.29
C VAL A 47 11.42 14.98 -4.35
N SER A 48 11.15 13.95 -5.12
CA SER A 48 12.07 13.41 -6.12
C SER A 48 11.39 13.19 -7.47
N LEU A 49 12.18 13.12 -8.54
CA LEU A 49 11.71 12.74 -9.87
C LEU A 49 11.51 11.22 -9.91
N ILE A 50 10.37 10.76 -10.42
CA ILE A 50 10.17 9.32 -10.65
C ILE A 50 11.08 8.88 -11.81
N PRO A 51 11.98 7.91 -11.62
CA PRO A 51 12.90 7.45 -12.65
C PRO A 51 12.17 7.03 -13.93
N GLY A 52 12.65 7.49 -15.08
CA GLY A 52 12.11 7.16 -16.40
C GLY A 52 10.79 7.87 -16.76
N THR A 53 10.25 8.73 -15.88
CA THR A 53 8.99 9.45 -16.11
C THR A 53 9.19 10.95 -15.97
N PRO A 54 9.70 11.62 -17.02
CA PRO A 54 9.99 13.05 -16.98
C PRO A 54 8.76 13.90 -16.63
N GLY A 55 8.92 14.79 -15.65
CA GLY A 55 7.84 15.69 -15.19
C GLY A 55 6.88 15.07 -14.16
N TYR A 56 7.12 13.83 -13.75
CA TYR A 56 6.37 13.20 -12.64
C TYR A 56 7.25 13.14 -11.39
N TYR A 57 6.71 13.63 -10.30
CA TYR A 57 7.42 13.72 -9.02
C TYR A 57 6.74 12.83 -7.99
N LYS A 58 7.55 12.15 -7.18
CA LYS A 58 7.12 11.48 -5.96
C LYS A 58 7.32 12.44 -4.79
N THR A 59 6.37 12.47 -3.89
CA THR A 59 6.50 13.16 -2.61
C THR A 59 6.43 12.12 -1.50
N ASP A 60 7.46 12.07 -0.68
CA ASP A 60 7.49 11.29 0.55
C ASP A 60 7.01 12.21 1.69
N TYR A 61 5.76 12.02 2.13
CA TYR A 61 5.20 12.78 3.24
C TYR A 61 5.74 12.25 4.57
N THR A 62 6.03 13.15 5.48
CA THR A 62 6.40 12.78 6.86
C THR A 62 5.22 12.07 7.52
N ILE A 63 5.47 10.92 8.13
CA ILE A 63 4.45 10.20 8.90
C ILE A 63 4.40 10.82 10.30
N ASP A 64 3.42 11.70 10.53
CA ASP A 64 3.21 12.37 11.82
C ASP A 64 2.40 11.50 12.80
N HIS A 65 1.57 10.60 12.26
CA HIS A 65 0.70 9.70 13.03
C HIS A 65 0.97 8.23 12.66
N PRO A 66 2.03 7.62 13.21
CA PRO A 66 2.35 6.22 12.95
C PRO A 66 1.41 5.29 13.75
N GLY A 67 0.12 5.31 13.40
CA GLY A 67 -0.89 4.45 14.01
C GLY A 67 -0.76 3.00 13.60
N ARG A 68 -1.30 2.08 14.42
CA ARG A 68 -1.32 0.65 14.11
C ARG A 68 -2.11 0.36 12.84
N VAL A 69 -1.58 -0.54 12.00
CA VAL A 69 -2.26 -1.01 10.76
C VAL A 69 -2.86 -2.40 11.01
N SER A 70 -4.17 -2.55 10.81
CA SER A 70 -4.85 -3.85 10.79
C SER A 70 -4.99 -4.32 9.35
N ILE A 71 -4.31 -5.41 9.00
CA ILE A 71 -4.33 -6.02 7.66
C ILE A 71 -5.41 -7.09 7.65
N LEU A 72 -6.50 -6.86 6.93
CA LEU A 72 -7.63 -7.77 6.79
C LEU A 72 -7.45 -8.64 5.55
N ILE A 73 -7.35 -9.96 5.74
CA ILE A 73 -7.10 -10.92 4.66
C ILE A 73 -8.22 -11.96 4.61
N PRO A 74 -9.25 -11.76 3.78
CA PRO A 74 -10.23 -12.82 3.49
C PRO A 74 -9.55 -14.02 2.83
N THR A 75 -9.82 -15.23 3.33
CA THR A 75 -9.18 -16.44 2.82
C THR A 75 -10.14 -17.64 2.86
N CYS A 76 -9.99 -18.53 1.88
CA CYS A 76 -10.75 -19.77 1.79
C CYS A 76 -9.84 -20.82 1.14
N ASP A 77 -9.37 -21.80 1.90
CA ASP A 77 -8.39 -22.77 1.41
C ASP A 77 -7.17 -22.08 0.77
N HIS A 78 -6.67 -22.47 -0.42
CA HIS A 78 -5.53 -21.82 -1.12
C HIS A 78 -4.30 -21.55 -0.25
N ILE A 79 -3.90 -22.56 0.55
CA ILE A 79 -2.87 -22.45 1.59
C ILE A 79 -1.54 -21.91 1.05
N ARG A 80 -1.18 -22.29 -0.18
CA ARG A 80 0.09 -21.90 -0.78
C ARG A 80 0.20 -20.38 -0.92
N ASP A 81 -0.85 -19.76 -1.44
CA ASP A 81 -0.93 -18.34 -1.65
C ASP A 81 -0.96 -17.60 -0.31
N LEU A 82 -1.80 -18.08 0.63
CA LEU A 82 -1.88 -17.52 1.97
C LEU A 82 -0.54 -17.56 2.72
N VAL A 83 0.18 -18.69 2.65
CA VAL A 83 1.50 -18.83 3.30
C VAL A 83 2.48 -17.82 2.70
N THR A 84 2.57 -17.74 1.37
CA THR A 84 3.43 -16.76 0.69
C THR A 84 3.08 -15.33 1.10
N CYS A 85 1.80 -14.99 1.14
CA CYS A 85 1.33 -13.67 1.54
C CYS A 85 1.77 -13.34 2.98
N VAL A 86 1.40 -14.15 3.95
CA VAL A 86 1.67 -13.91 5.38
C VAL A 86 3.17 -13.92 5.68
N GLU A 87 3.91 -14.91 5.17
CA GLU A 87 5.35 -15.00 5.38
C GLU A 87 6.10 -13.80 4.75
N SER A 88 5.67 -13.33 3.58
CA SER A 88 6.28 -12.14 2.95
C SER A 88 6.01 -10.87 3.75
N ILE A 89 4.84 -10.72 4.36
CA ILE A 89 4.52 -9.60 5.24
C ILE A 89 5.51 -9.58 6.43
N TYR A 90 5.63 -10.68 7.15
CA TYR A 90 6.53 -10.74 8.32
C TYR A 90 8.02 -10.63 7.96
N ALA A 91 8.42 -11.19 6.82
CA ALA A 91 9.83 -11.20 6.43
C ALA A 91 10.32 -9.85 5.90
N ARG A 92 9.44 -9.02 5.34
CA ARG A 92 9.86 -7.83 4.59
C ARG A 92 9.40 -6.51 5.17
N THR A 93 8.27 -6.48 5.90
CA THR A 93 7.69 -5.23 6.40
C THR A 93 8.58 -4.55 7.42
N THR A 94 8.90 -3.28 7.18
CA THR A 94 9.68 -2.42 8.08
C THR A 94 8.81 -1.62 9.04
N TYR A 95 7.52 -1.43 8.73
CA TYR A 95 6.58 -0.74 9.59
C TYR A 95 6.40 -1.50 10.93
N PRO A 96 6.62 -0.85 12.08
CA PRO A 96 6.80 -1.57 13.34
C PRO A 96 5.51 -2.06 13.98
N ASP A 97 4.37 -1.42 13.73
CA ASP A 97 3.11 -1.71 14.42
C ASP A 97 1.99 -2.09 13.45
N PHE A 98 1.83 -3.39 13.24
CA PHE A 98 0.74 -3.96 12.45
C PHE A 98 0.20 -5.24 13.08
N GLU A 99 -1.01 -5.60 12.71
CA GLU A 99 -1.60 -6.91 12.99
C GLU A 99 -2.21 -7.49 11.72
N ILE A 100 -2.33 -8.81 11.66
CA ILE A 100 -2.98 -9.54 10.58
C ILE A 100 -4.25 -10.20 11.12
N ILE A 101 -5.36 -9.99 10.43
CA ILE A 101 -6.64 -10.64 10.71
C ILE A 101 -7.01 -11.49 9.50
N LEU A 102 -6.80 -12.81 9.63
CA LEU A 102 -7.24 -13.77 8.63
C LEU A 102 -8.74 -14.00 8.82
N ILE A 103 -9.51 -13.73 7.79
CA ILE A 103 -10.96 -13.90 7.79
C ILE A 103 -11.27 -15.19 7.05
N GLU A 104 -11.41 -16.26 7.82
CA GLU A 104 -11.72 -17.58 7.30
C GLU A 104 -13.14 -17.62 6.73
N ASN A 105 -13.26 -18.03 5.47
CA ASN A 105 -14.50 -18.06 4.72
C ASN A 105 -14.83 -19.46 4.19
N ASN A 106 -15.42 -20.32 5.04
CA ASN A 106 -15.95 -21.61 4.64
C ASN A 106 -14.93 -22.59 4.02
N SER A 107 -13.69 -22.57 4.50
CA SER A 107 -12.65 -23.54 4.12
C SER A 107 -13.08 -24.97 4.46
N LYS A 108 -12.61 -25.95 3.69
CA LYS A 108 -12.97 -27.36 3.85
C LYS A 108 -11.77 -28.28 4.04
N ALA A 109 -10.60 -27.84 3.60
CA ALA A 109 -9.39 -28.63 3.69
C ALA A 109 -8.85 -28.65 5.14
N PRO A 110 -8.65 -29.81 5.78
CA PRO A 110 -8.12 -29.88 7.15
C PRO A 110 -6.73 -29.24 7.32
N GLU A 111 -5.93 -29.25 6.26
CA GLU A 111 -4.61 -28.61 6.25
C GLU A 111 -4.70 -27.08 6.39
N THR A 112 -5.78 -26.47 5.93
CA THR A 112 -6.03 -25.03 6.10
C THR A 112 -6.08 -24.65 7.57
N PHE A 113 -6.86 -25.38 8.36
CA PHE A 113 -7.00 -25.12 9.79
C PHE A 113 -5.69 -25.37 10.57
N ARG A 114 -4.93 -26.43 10.19
CA ARG A 114 -3.60 -26.66 10.78
C ARG A 114 -2.64 -25.52 10.46
N THR A 115 -2.73 -24.95 9.25
CA THR A 115 -1.91 -23.81 8.85
C THR A 115 -2.27 -22.56 9.66
N TYR A 116 -3.55 -22.29 9.87
CA TYR A 116 -4.00 -21.21 10.75
C TYR A 116 -3.47 -21.36 12.18
N GLU A 117 -3.60 -22.56 12.76
CA GLU A 117 -3.07 -22.84 14.10
C GLU A 117 -1.55 -22.63 14.19
N ARG A 118 -0.81 -23.05 13.16
CA ARG A 118 0.64 -22.83 13.08
C ARG A 118 0.96 -21.33 13.07
N MET A 119 0.35 -20.58 12.15
CA MET A 119 0.57 -19.15 12.02
C MET A 119 0.24 -18.38 13.30
N GLN A 120 -0.86 -18.72 13.98
CA GLN A 120 -1.22 -18.09 15.26
C GLN A 120 -0.20 -18.43 16.38
N LYS A 121 0.39 -19.61 16.38
CA LYS A 121 1.46 -19.98 17.33
C LYS A 121 2.78 -19.27 17.03
N GLU A 122 3.08 -19.05 15.77
CA GLU A 122 4.28 -18.32 15.33
C GLU A 122 4.18 -16.82 15.63
N HIS A 123 2.95 -16.25 15.55
CA HIS A 123 2.69 -14.83 15.72
C HIS A 123 1.52 -14.55 16.70
N PRO A 124 1.64 -14.95 17.98
CA PRO A 124 0.53 -14.92 18.92
C PRO A 124 0.01 -13.52 19.25
N ASP A 125 0.86 -12.49 19.14
CA ASP A 125 0.55 -11.14 19.57
C ASP A 125 -0.12 -10.30 18.46
N ASN A 126 0.08 -10.67 17.20
CA ASN A 126 -0.33 -9.83 16.07
C ASN A 126 -0.91 -10.60 14.87
N LEU A 127 -1.27 -11.88 15.03
CA LEU A 127 -2.05 -12.62 14.04
C LEU A 127 -3.27 -13.26 14.69
N LYS A 128 -4.45 -12.98 14.16
CA LYS A 128 -5.72 -13.54 14.57
C LYS A 128 -6.40 -14.25 13.40
N VAL A 129 -7.10 -15.34 13.68
CA VAL A 129 -8.01 -15.99 12.72
C VAL A 129 -9.42 -15.83 13.23
N VAL A 130 -10.31 -15.31 12.40
CA VAL A 130 -11.73 -15.12 12.71
C VAL A 130 -12.58 -15.84 11.66
N THR A 131 -13.57 -16.59 12.08
CA THR A 131 -14.41 -17.39 11.18
C THR A 131 -15.69 -16.65 10.86
N TRP A 132 -15.94 -16.39 9.58
CA TRP A 132 -17.19 -15.82 9.11
C TRP A 132 -18.22 -16.91 8.87
N GLU A 133 -19.36 -16.81 9.54
CA GLU A 133 -20.43 -17.82 9.48
C GLU A 133 -21.42 -17.62 8.31
N GLY A 134 -21.21 -16.60 7.51
CA GLY A 134 -22.05 -16.32 6.33
C GLY A 134 -21.86 -17.35 5.23
N LYS A 135 -22.73 -17.33 4.22
CA LYS A 135 -22.68 -18.27 3.10
C LYS A 135 -22.12 -17.63 1.84
N GLY A 136 -21.27 -18.35 1.13
CA GLY A 136 -20.69 -17.94 -0.13
C GLY A 136 -19.61 -16.88 0.03
N PHE A 137 -19.30 -16.17 -1.06
CA PHE A 137 -18.29 -15.13 -1.08
C PHE A 137 -18.93 -13.75 -1.22
N ASN A 138 -18.68 -12.89 -0.27
CA ASN A 138 -19.02 -11.47 -0.32
C ASN A 138 -17.88 -10.67 0.29
N TYR A 139 -17.04 -10.07 -0.57
CA TYR A 139 -15.82 -9.37 -0.15
C TYR A 139 -16.10 -8.26 0.86
N SER A 140 -17.12 -7.43 0.61
CA SER A 140 -17.48 -6.34 1.51
C SER A 140 -17.97 -6.85 2.87
N ALA A 141 -18.81 -7.90 2.88
CA ALA A 141 -19.31 -8.47 4.13
C ALA A 141 -18.18 -9.11 4.96
N LEU A 142 -17.23 -9.79 4.30
CA LEU A 142 -16.05 -10.37 4.95
C LEU A 142 -15.19 -9.29 5.60
N ASN A 143 -14.86 -8.23 4.87
CA ASN A 143 -14.04 -7.16 5.41
C ASN A 143 -14.76 -6.38 6.53
N ASN A 144 -16.05 -6.09 6.40
CA ASN A 144 -16.85 -5.49 7.46
C ASN A 144 -16.99 -6.39 8.70
N PHE A 145 -16.90 -7.70 8.53
CA PHE A 145 -16.83 -8.62 9.65
C PHE A 145 -15.45 -8.60 10.32
N GLY A 146 -14.38 -8.66 9.53
CA GLY A 146 -13.01 -8.65 10.01
C GLY A 146 -12.65 -7.34 10.75
N GLU A 147 -13.16 -6.22 10.27
CA GLU A 147 -12.97 -4.90 10.88
C GLU A 147 -13.35 -4.87 12.37
N LYS A 148 -14.37 -5.62 12.79
CA LYS A 148 -14.80 -5.72 14.19
C LYS A 148 -13.75 -6.28 15.14
N PHE A 149 -12.74 -6.94 14.62
CA PHE A 149 -11.62 -7.53 15.37
C PHE A 149 -10.34 -6.71 15.24
N ALA A 150 -10.35 -5.68 14.39
CA ALA A 150 -9.25 -4.78 14.19
C ALA A 150 -9.04 -3.88 15.41
N THR A 151 -7.77 -3.63 15.73
CA THR A 151 -7.38 -2.70 16.80
C THR A 151 -6.57 -1.52 16.27
N GLY A 152 -6.22 -1.56 14.98
CA GLY A 152 -5.46 -0.51 14.32
C GLY A 152 -6.31 0.69 13.94
N GLU A 153 -5.65 1.84 13.85
CA GLU A 153 -6.22 3.08 13.36
C GLU A 153 -6.43 3.04 11.84
N TYR A 154 -5.51 2.34 11.14
CA TYR A 154 -5.58 2.14 9.70
C TYR A 154 -6.03 0.74 9.37
N LEU A 155 -6.93 0.62 8.39
CA LEU A 155 -7.40 -0.66 7.86
C LEU A 155 -6.85 -0.88 6.46
N LEU A 156 -6.13 -1.98 6.27
CA LEU A 156 -5.65 -2.42 4.97
C LEU A 156 -6.38 -3.68 4.53
N LEU A 157 -7.14 -3.58 3.44
CA LEU A 157 -7.84 -4.71 2.84
C LEU A 157 -6.90 -5.37 1.82
N LEU A 158 -6.45 -6.59 2.11
CA LEU A 158 -5.44 -7.29 1.31
C LEU A 158 -5.97 -8.64 0.82
N ASN A 159 -5.70 -8.99 -0.42
CA ASN A 159 -5.99 -10.33 -0.93
C ASN A 159 -4.95 -11.34 -0.42
N ASN A 160 -5.36 -12.59 -0.26
CA ASN A 160 -4.50 -13.68 0.21
C ASN A 160 -3.49 -14.20 -0.83
N ASP A 161 -3.57 -13.75 -2.08
CA ASP A 161 -2.72 -14.14 -3.21
C ASP A 161 -1.68 -13.05 -3.58
N THR A 162 -1.34 -12.20 -2.62
CA THR A 162 -0.34 -11.14 -2.78
C THR A 162 0.99 -11.53 -2.14
N GLU A 163 2.09 -10.94 -2.61
CA GLU A 163 3.41 -11.05 -2.02
C GLU A 163 4.02 -9.66 -1.84
N VAL A 164 4.54 -9.37 -0.65
CA VAL A 164 5.24 -8.11 -0.37
C VAL A 164 6.59 -8.10 -1.09
N ILE A 165 6.83 -7.08 -1.89
CA ILE A 165 8.08 -6.90 -2.64
C ILE A 165 8.94 -5.82 -1.99
N THR A 166 8.35 -4.68 -1.64
CA THR A 166 9.03 -3.50 -1.11
C THR A 166 8.89 -3.44 0.42
N ALA A 167 9.99 -3.31 1.13
CA ALA A 167 9.99 -3.34 2.60
C ALA A 167 9.14 -2.22 3.24
N ALA A 168 9.21 -1.01 2.71
CA ALA A 168 8.48 0.16 3.21
C ALA A 168 7.07 0.32 2.61
N TRP A 169 6.41 -0.77 2.23
CA TRP A 169 5.10 -0.72 1.57
C TRP A 169 3.98 -0.18 2.47
N LEU A 170 4.03 -0.47 3.78
CA LEU A 170 3.04 0.07 4.73
C LEU A 170 3.31 1.54 5.02
N GLU A 171 4.56 1.94 5.16
CA GLU A 171 4.95 3.35 5.29
C GLU A 171 4.44 4.16 4.09
N GLU A 172 4.61 3.62 2.88
CA GLU A 172 4.12 4.26 1.64
C GLU A 172 2.58 4.45 1.67
N MET A 173 1.83 3.51 2.25
CA MET A 173 0.37 3.62 2.36
C MET A 173 -0.05 4.56 3.50
N VAL A 174 0.59 4.45 4.66
CA VAL A 174 0.25 5.25 5.85
C VAL A 174 0.50 6.74 5.62
N MET A 175 1.59 7.10 4.92
CA MET A 175 1.89 8.51 4.65
C MET A 175 0.81 9.23 3.81
N TYR A 176 -0.03 8.48 3.10
CA TYR A 176 -1.18 9.04 2.36
C TYR A 176 -2.52 8.91 3.11
N ALA A 177 -2.58 8.06 4.14
CA ALA A 177 -3.83 7.77 4.85
C ALA A 177 -4.06 8.63 6.10
N GLN A 178 -3.00 9.24 6.64
CA GLN A 178 -3.01 10.10 7.84
C GLN A 178 -3.71 11.45 7.66
#